data_80f3f3f7c72af4c58bdade0a8da68d09
#
_entry.id   80f3f3f7c72af4c58bdade0a8da68d09
#
_cell.length_a   1.000
_cell.length_b   1.000
_cell.length_c   1.000
_cell.angle_alpha   90.00
_cell.angle_beta   90.00
_cell.angle_gamma   90.00
#
_symmetry.space_group_name_H-M   'P 1'
#
loop_
_entity.id
_entity.type
_entity.pdbx_description
1 polymer ?
#
loop_
_entity_poly.entity_id
_entity_poly.type
_entity_poly.pdbx_seq_one_letter_code
_entity_poly.pdbx_strand_id
1 'polypeptide(L)'
;HGAWVPLKIMYPYGDVPVLQMSMPTHDPGRLLDIGRRLGELRSEGVLVIGSGFMTHGLPYLTADMFHRGTVPAWSSEFDHWASEALARGDVDTLTRYRSQAPGVRYAHPSVEHFTPLFITLGAAADAESPVQTTIEGYQFGLSKRSLQIT
;
A
#
# COMPACT_ATOMS: atom_id res chain seq x y z
N HIS A 1 -5.55 14.09 -2.32
CA HIS A 1 -6.73 13.28 -1.94
C HIS A 1 -6.32 12.08 -1.07
N GLY A 2 -5.19 11.44 -1.33
CA GLY A 2 -4.74 10.26 -0.57
C GLY A 2 -4.45 10.52 0.92
N ALA A 3 -4.21 11.75 1.33
CA ALA A 3 -4.00 12.09 2.73
C ALA A 3 -5.31 12.55 3.41
N TRP A 4 -5.92 13.63 2.94
CA TRP A 4 -7.02 14.26 3.67
C TRP A 4 -8.33 13.44 3.65
N VAL A 5 -8.59 12.65 2.60
CA VAL A 5 -9.82 11.85 2.51
C VAL A 5 -9.92 10.81 3.62
N PRO A 6 -8.93 9.91 3.81
CA PRO A 6 -8.98 8.96 4.92
C PRO A 6 -8.91 9.66 6.28
N LEU A 7 -8.10 10.71 6.43
CA LEU A 7 -7.96 11.43 7.69
C LEU A 7 -9.25 12.11 8.13
N LYS A 8 -10.04 12.64 7.19
CA LYS A 8 -11.34 13.23 7.49
C LYS A 8 -12.34 12.21 8.09
N ILE A 9 -12.21 10.94 7.72
CA ILE A 9 -13.05 9.86 8.25
C ILE A 9 -12.50 9.39 9.60
N MET A 10 -11.19 9.22 9.71
CA MET A 10 -10.54 8.73 10.93
C MET A 10 -10.60 9.77 12.05
N TYR A 11 -10.39 11.05 11.72
CA TYR A 11 -10.29 12.16 12.67
C TYR A 11 -11.17 13.34 12.22
N PRO A 12 -12.51 13.22 12.28
CA PRO A 12 -13.45 14.19 11.71
C PRO A 12 -13.34 15.58 12.36
N TYR A 13 -12.84 15.66 13.58
CA TYR A 13 -12.66 16.92 14.32
C TYR A 13 -11.34 17.62 14.03
N GLY A 14 -10.39 16.94 13.33
CA GLY A 14 -9.10 17.53 13.00
C GLY A 14 -8.22 17.86 14.22
N ASP A 15 -8.40 17.13 15.30
CA ASP A 15 -7.75 17.34 16.60
C ASP A 15 -6.40 16.62 16.75
N VAL A 16 -5.98 15.90 15.72
CA VAL A 16 -4.69 15.21 15.67
C VAL A 16 -3.74 15.96 14.73
N PRO A 17 -2.54 16.36 15.19
CA PRO A 17 -1.52 16.93 14.31
C PRO A 17 -1.13 15.98 13.19
N VAL A 18 -1.03 16.49 11.97
CA VAL A 18 -0.69 15.69 10.78
C VAL A 18 0.54 16.29 10.08
N LEU A 19 1.52 15.45 9.82
CA LEU A 19 2.66 15.77 8.97
C LEU A 19 2.57 14.93 7.70
N GLN A 20 2.81 15.56 6.55
CA GLN A 20 2.86 14.88 5.27
C GLN A 20 4.29 14.84 4.76
N MET A 21 4.77 13.66 4.41
CA MET A 21 6.08 13.45 3.82
C MET A 21 5.93 13.00 2.36
N SER A 22 6.61 13.69 1.45
CA SER A 22 6.74 13.24 0.06
C SER A 22 7.66 12.03 -0.03
N MET A 23 7.42 11.17 -1.01
CA MET A 23 8.27 10.00 -1.28
C MET A 23 9.61 10.48 -1.88
N PRO A 24 10.73 10.36 -1.17
CA PRO A 24 12.03 10.87 -1.66
C PRO A 24 12.66 9.95 -2.70
N THR A 25 12.16 8.74 -2.83
CA THR A 25 12.64 7.69 -3.73
C THR A 25 11.51 6.68 -3.98
N HIS A 26 11.69 5.81 -4.97
CA HIS A 26 10.84 4.63 -5.19
C HIS A 26 11.64 3.33 -5.09
N ASP A 27 12.83 3.37 -4.50
CA ASP A 27 13.62 2.19 -4.19
C ASP A 27 13.07 1.53 -2.92
N PRO A 28 12.60 0.28 -2.98
CA PRO A 28 11.99 -0.40 -1.84
C PRO A 28 12.89 -0.50 -0.61
N GLY A 29 14.18 -0.80 -0.81
CA GLY A 29 15.15 -0.94 0.29
C GLY A 29 15.33 0.37 1.05
N ARG A 30 15.50 1.48 0.32
CA ARG A 30 15.61 2.81 0.94
C ARG A 30 14.32 3.24 1.65
N LEU A 31 13.17 2.85 1.12
CA LEU A 31 11.89 3.16 1.77
C LEU A 31 11.69 2.35 3.05
N LEU A 32 12.11 1.08 3.09
CA LEU A 32 12.15 0.28 4.31
C LEU A 32 13.07 0.93 5.36
N ASP A 33 14.25 1.43 4.97
CA ASP A 33 15.16 2.12 5.90
C ASP A 33 14.56 3.40 6.46
N ILE A 34 13.86 4.19 5.62
CA ILE A 34 13.11 5.36 6.08
C ILE A 34 12.01 4.93 7.06
N GLY A 35 11.27 3.88 6.71
CA GLY A 35 10.24 3.31 7.57
C GLY A 35 10.77 2.93 8.95
N ARG A 36 11.91 2.22 9.04
CA ARG A 36 12.55 1.83 10.32
C ARG A 36 12.83 3.04 11.20
N ARG A 37 13.34 4.13 10.63
CA ARG A 37 13.58 5.39 11.37
C ARG A 37 12.28 6.04 11.84
N LEU A 38 11.22 6.02 11.01
CA LEU A 38 9.90 6.53 11.40
C LEU A 38 9.24 5.64 12.46
N GLY A 39 9.54 4.34 12.45
CA GLY A 39 9.06 3.39 13.44
C GLY A 39 9.44 3.75 14.88
N GLU A 40 10.59 4.40 15.09
CA GLU A 40 11.02 4.87 16.42
C GLU A 40 10.00 5.85 17.05
N LEU A 41 9.32 6.65 16.23
CA LEU A 41 8.31 7.62 16.67
C LEU A 41 7.02 6.96 17.20
N ARG A 42 6.82 5.67 16.96
CA ARG A 42 5.62 4.95 17.45
C ARG A 42 5.56 4.92 18.97
N SER A 43 6.71 4.85 19.64
CA SER A 43 6.81 4.94 21.10
C SER A 43 6.38 6.31 21.64
N GLU A 44 6.34 7.34 20.79
CA GLU A 44 5.86 8.69 21.10
C GLU A 44 4.37 8.88 20.71
N GLY A 45 3.69 7.82 20.31
CA GLY A 45 2.28 7.86 19.91
C GLY A 45 2.03 8.30 18.47
N VAL A 46 3.06 8.27 17.60
CA VAL A 46 2.91 8.62 16.18
C VAL A 46 2.41 7.43 15.37
N LEU A 47 1.31 7.63 14.63
CA LEU A 47 0.82 6.67 13.65
C LEU A 47 1.46 6.96 12.28
N VAL A 48 2.15 5.98 11.72
CA VAL A 48 2.71 6.05 10.37
C VAL A 48 1.71 5.49 9.36
N ILE A 49 1.28 6.30 8.40
CA ILE A 49 0.30 5.93 7.36
C ILE A 49 0.96 5.97 6.00
N GLY A 50 1.01 4.85 5.30
CA GLY A 50 1.35 4.77 3.87
C GLY A 50 0.07 4.85 3.04
N SER A 51 -0.13 5.95 2.33
CA SER A 51 -1.28 6.13 1.44
C SER A 51 -0.91 5.78 0.01
N GLY A 52 -1.56 4.78 -0.55
CA GLY A 52 -1.33 4.30 -1.90
C GLY A 52 -2.51 3.45 -2.39
N PHE A 53 -2.22 2.53 -3.30
CA PHE A 53 -3.23 1.61 -3.83
C PHE A 53 -2.57 0.27 -4.17
N MET A 54 -3.22 -0.85 -3.87
CA MET A 54 -2.64 -2.16 -4.15
C MET A 54 -2.50 -2.41 -5.67
N THR A 55 -3.46 -1.94 -6.47
CA THR A 55 -3.34 -1.89 -7.93
C THR A 55 -3.88 -0.56 -8.46
N HIS A 56 -3.14 0.14 -9.32
CA HIS A 56 -3.47 1.49 -9.81
C HIS A 56 -3.30 1.64 -11.33
N GLY A 57 -3.85 0.71 -12.09
CA GLY A 57 -3.77 0.66 -13.54
C GLY A 57 -4.75 1.59 -14.27
N LEU A 58 -4.79 2.88 -13.93
CA LEU A 58 -5.76 3.83 -14.49
C LEU A 58 -5.81 3.87 -16.03
N PRO A 59 -4.68 3.79 -16.77
CA PRO A 59 -4.72 3.78 -18.23
C PRO A 59 -5.45 2.57 -18.85
N TYR A 60 -5.68 1.52 -18.05
CA TYR A 60 -6.28 0.26 -18.47
C TYR A 60 -7.72 0.07 -17.97
N LEU A 61 -8.33 1.13 -17.42
CA LEU A 61 -9.73 1.08 -17.00
C LEU A 61 -10.65 0.93 -18.22
N THR A 62 -11.64 0.07 -18.08
CA THR A 62 -12.64 -0.21 -19.12
C THR A 62 -14.04 0.15 -18.63
N ALA A 63 -14.99 0.32 -19.56
CA ALA A 63 -16.38 0.53 -19.24
C ALA A 63 -16.98 -0.63 -18.39
N ASP A 64 -16.56 -1.85 -18.67
CA ASP A 64 -16.99 -3.03 -17.89
C ASP A 64 -16.49 -3.00 -16.43
N MET A 65 -15.28 -2.50 -16.21
CA MET A 65 -14.76 -2.31 -14.84
C MET A 65 -15.59 -1.28 -14.06
N PHE A 66 -15.98 -0.18 -14.73
CA PHE A 66 -16.81 0.86 -14.09
C PHE A 66 -18.27 0.43 -13.86
N HIS A 67 -18.91 -0.17 -14.85
CA HIS A 67 -20.35 -0.40 -14.83
C HIS A 67 -20.75 -1.78 -14.29
N ARG A 68 -19.88 -2.78 -14.46
CA ARG A 68 -20.16 -4.17 -14.08
C ARG A 68 -19.27 -4.68 -12.94
N GLY A 69 -18.27 -3.89 -12.52
CA GLY A 69 -17.34 -4.29 -11.47
C GLY A 69 -16.39 -5.42 -11.91
N THR A 70 -16.18 -5.60 -13.22
CA THR A 70 -15.26 -6.62 -13.73
C THR A 70 -13.86 -6.40 -13.19
N VAL A 71 -13.25 -7.45 -12.66
CA VAL A 71 -11.87 -7.43 -12.14
C VAL A 71 -10.96 -8.07 -13.20
N PRO A 72 -10.03 -7.33 -13.79
CA PRO A 72 -9.10 -7.90 -14.77
C PRO A 72 -8.06 -8.78 -14.09
N ALA A 73 -7.59 -9.80 -14.81
CA ALA A 73 -6.61 -10.76 -14.27
C ALA A 73 -5.35 -10.09 -13.71
N TRP A 74 -4.81 -9.08 -14.41
CA TRP A 74 -3.62 -8.37 -13.92
C TRP A 74 -3.82 -7.71 -12.55
N SER A 75 -5.05 -7.31 -12.18
CA SER A 75 -5.36 -6.72 -10.87
C SER A 75 -5.52 -7.80 -9.80
N SER A 76 -6.28 -8.85 -10.08
CA SER A 76 -6.49 -9.94 -9.13
C SER A 76 -5.23 -10.76 -8.87
N GLU A 77 -4.43 -11.04 -9.90
CA GLU A 77 -3.19 -11.80 -9.77
C GLU A 77 -2.12 -11.02 -9.00
N PHE A 78 -1.99 -9.71 -9.26
CA PHE A 78 -1.08 -8.84 -8.50
C PHE A 78 -1.50 -8.76 -7.03
N ASP A 79 -2.78 -8.52 -6.76
CA ASP A 79 -3.32 -8.46 -5.40
C ASP A 79 -3.10 -9.75 -4.64
N HIS A 80 -3.36 -10.89 -5.28
CA HIS A 80 -3.16 -12.21 -4.68
C HIS A 80 -1.68 -12.46 -4.36
N TRP A 81 -0.78 -12.21 -5.32
CA TRP A 81 0.66 -12.33 -5.13
C TRP A 81 1.15 -11.47 -3.96
N ALA A 82 0.73 -10.21 -3.90
CA ALA A 82 1.12 -9.29 -2.83
C ALA A 82 0.55 -9.75 -1.47
N SER A 83 -0.71 -10.18 -1.43
CA SER A 83 -1.35 -10.63 -0.19
C SER A 83 -0.70 -11.89 0.38
N GLU A 84 -0.29 -12.84 -0.48
CA GLU A 84 0.44 -14.03 -0.04
C GLU A 84 1.83 -13.70 0.51
N ALA A 85 2.56 -12.79 -0.15
CA ALA A 85 3.86 -12.34 0.33
C ALA A 85 3.73 -11.62 1.69
N LEU A 86 2.73 -10.75 1.82
CA LEU A 86 2.42 -10.06 3.07
C LEU A 86 2.05 -11.03 4.20
N ALA A 87 1.22 -12.02 3.92
CA ALA A 87 0.79 -13.03 4.91
C ALA A 87 1.96 -13.88 5.42
N ARG A 88 2.99 -14.09 4.60
CA ARG A 88 4.21 -14.82 4.99
C ARG A 88 5.31 -13.92 5.57
N GLY A 89 5.11 -12.61 5.63
CA GLY A 89 6.16 -11.66 5.99
C GLY A 89 7.33 -11.63 5.00
N ASP A 90 7.09 -12.06 3.75
CA ASP A 90 8.13 -12.17 2.71
C ASP A 90 8.38 -10.79 2.06
N VAL A 91 9.04 -9.92 2.82
CA VAL A 91 9.38 -8.56 2.38
C VAL A 91 10.36 -8.61 1.20
N ASP A 92 11.23 -9.60 1.14
CA ASP A 92 12.18 -9.76 0.03
C ASP A 92 11.49 -9.98 -1.31
N THR A 93 10.46 -10.80 -1.35
CA THR A 93 9.62 -10.98 -2.54
C THR A 93 8.92 -9.67 -2.92
N LEU A 94 8.37 -8.96 -1.96
CA LEU A 94 7.72 -7.66 -2.21
C LEU A 94 8.70 -6.62 -2.78
N THR A 95 9.94 -6.55 -2.29
CA THR A 95 10.93 -5.61 -2.82
C THR A 95 11.29 -5.86 -4.29
N ARG A 96 11.16 -7.10 -4.74
CA ARG A 96 11.39 -7.51 -6.14
C ARG A 96 10.14 -7.45 -7.03
N TYR A 97 9.10 -6.74 -6.62
CA TYR A 97 7.81 -6.67 -7.31
C TYR A 97 7.92 -6.37 -8.81
N ARG A 98 8.87 -5.52 -9.22
CA ARG A 98 9.05 -5.13 -10.64
C ARG A 98 9.38 -6.33 -11.55
N SER A 99 10.05 -7.35 -11.02
CA SER A 99 10.48 -8.53 -11.76
C SER A 99 9.67 -9.78 -11.44
N GLN A 100 9.01 -9.83 -10.28
CA GLN A 100 8.33 -11.05 -9.81
C GLN A 100 6.81 -10.96 -9.79
N ALA A 101 6.25 -9.75 -9.62
CA ALA A 101 4.80 -9.61 -9.53
C ALA A 101 4.11 -9.84 -10.88
N PRO A 102 3.07 -10.68 -10.95
CA PRO A 102 2.29 -10.86 -12.15
C PRO A 102 1.58 -9.57 -12.54
N GLY A 103 1.48 -9.28 -13.82
CA GLY A 103 0.74 -8.12 -14.32
C GLY A 103 1.26 -6.75 -13.89
N VAL A 104 2.45 -6.65 -13.27
CA VAL A 104 2.98 -5.42 -12.66
C VAL A 104 2.93 -4.20 -13.57
N ARG A 105 3.21 -4.34 -14.86
CA ARG A 105 3.17 -3.24 -15.84
C ARG A 105 1.77 -2.64 -16.03
N TYR A 106 0.73 -3.41 -15.76
CA TYR A 106 -0.66 -2.99 -15.82
C TYR A 106 -1.16 -2.51 -14.46
N ALA A 107 -0.80 -3.25 -13.40
CA ALA A 107 -1.16 -2.90 -12.03
C ALA A 107 -0.51 -1.58 -11.59
N HIS A 108 0.76 -1.37 -12.00
CA HIS A 108 1.54 -0.17 -11.67
C HIS A 108 2.31 0.34 -12.88
N PRO A 109 1.64 1.05 -13.83
CA PRO A 109 2.32 1.77 -14.92
C PRO A 109 3.34 2.79 -14.39
N SER A 110 3.05 3.34 -13.23
CA SER A 110 3.93 4.12 -12.38
C SER A 110 3.83 3.58 -10.94
N VAL A 111 4.88 3.71 -10.15
CA VAL A 111 5.06 2.90 -8.92
C VAL A 111 4.70 3.62 -7.62
N GLU A 112 4.44 4.90 -7.68
CA GLU A 112 4.21 5.77 -6.52
C GLU A 112 3.02 5.34 -5.66
N HIS A 113 2.06 4.62 -6.22
CA HIS A 113 0.90 4.12 -5.48
C HIS A 113 1.17 2.80 -4.74
N PHE A 114 2.18 2.03 -5.14
CA PHE A 114 2.58 0.80 -4.45
C PHE A 114 3.66 1.03 -3.40
N THR A 115 4.60 1.93 -3.71
CA THR A 115 5.81 2.11 -2.89
C THR A 115 5.59 2.66 -1.48
N PRO A 116 4.49 3.37 -1.11
CA PRO A 116 4.20 3.70 0.28
C PRO A 116 4.11 2.50 1.23
N LEU A 117 3.77 1.32 0.70
CA LEU A 117 3.76 0.06 1.45
C LEU A 117 5.10 -0.21 2.14
N PHE A 118 6.22 0.06 1.49
CA PHE A 118 7.56 -0.23 2.04
C PHE A 118 7.91 0.65 3.24
N ILE A 119 7.41 1.89 3.29
CA ILE A 119 7.57 2.73 4.48
C ILE A 119 6.80 2.14 5.65
N THR A 120 5.57 1.71 5.45
CA THR A 120 4.76 1.12 6.53
C THR A 120 5.30 -0.23 6.99
N LEU A 121 5.78 -1.06 6.08
CA LEU A 121 6.47 -2.31 6.44
C LEU A 121 7.74 -2.05 7.24
N GLY A 122 8.53 -1.04 6.84
CA GLY A 122 9.72 -0.64 7.59
C GLY A 122 9.43 -0.06 8.96
N ALA A 123 8.27 0.60 9.13
CA ALA A 123 7.84 1.20 10.40
C ALA A 123 7.18 0.21 11.36
N ALA A 124 7.04 -1.07 11.00
CA ALA A 124 6.55 -2.12 11.90
C ALA A 124 7.42 -2.24 13.15
N ALA A 125 6.85 -2.73 14.25
CA ALA A 125 7.56 -2.88 15.53
C ALA A 125 8.76 -3.83 15.41
N ASP A 126 8.59 -4.89 14.66
CA ASP A 126 9.65 -5.80 14.25
C ASP A 126 9.34 -6.36 12.85
N ALA A 127 10.32 -7.05 12.26
CA ALA A 127 10.20 -7.61 10.92
C ALA A 127 9.17 -8.76 10.84
N GLU A 128 8.81 -9.34 11.96
CA GLU A 128 7.86 -10.46 12.08
C GLU A 128 6.46 -10.00 12.51
N SER A 129 6.25 -8.68 12.67
CA SER A 129 4.94 -8.14 13.00
C SER A 129 3.87 -8.62 12.01
N PRO A 130 2.77 -9.19 12.48
CA PRO A 130 1.75 -9.71 11.58
C PRO A 130 1.10 -8.59 10.79
N VAL A 131 0.99 -8.79 9.48
CA VAL A 131 0.26 -7.91 8.58
C VAL A 131 -1.20 -8.35 8.55
N GLN A 132 -2.08 -7.51 9.08
CA GLN A 132 -3.52 -7.76 9.06
C GLN A 132 -4.17 -7.02 7.89
N THR A 133 -4.88 -7.74 7.02
CA THR A 133 -5.76 -7.11 6.04
C THR A 133 -7.02 -6.61 6.72
N THR A 134 -7.27 -5.30 6.65
CA THR A 134 -8.44 -4.64 7.27
C THR A 134 -9.55 -4.38 6.27
N ILE A 135 -9.21 -4.15 5.01
CA ILE A 135 -10.16 -3.98 3.91
C ILE A 135 -9.71 -4.84 2.73
N GLU A 136 -10.64 -5.54 2.13
CA GLU A 136 -10.47 -6.31 0.90
C GLU A 136 -11.48 -5.89 -0.17
N GLY A 137 -11.23 -6.32 -1.39
CA GLY A 137 -12.13 -6.17 -2.52
C GLY A 137 -11.63 -5.17 -3.55
N TYR A 138 -12.50 -4.91 -4.52
CA TYR A 138 -12.15 -4.14 -5.71
C TYR A 138 -13.13 -2.98 -5.90
N GLN A 139 -12.62 -1.89 -6.43
CA GLN A 139 -13.41 -0.78 -6.91
C GLN A 139 -12.97 -0.44 -8.33
N PHE A 140 -13.89 -0.46 -9.26
CA PHE A 140 -13.58 -0.30 -10.69
C PHE A 140 -12.51 -1.28 -11.17
N GLY A 141 -12.52 -2.53 -10.65
CA GLY A 141 -11.54 -3.55 -10.96
C GLY A 141 -10.15 -3.34 -10.35
N LEU A 142 -9.91 -2.29 -9.57
CA LEU A 142 -8.67 -2.03 -8.85
C LEU A 142 -8.77 -2.52 -7.41
N SER A 143 -7.73 -3.22 -6.92
CA SER A 143 -7.71 -3.69 -5.53
C SER A 143 -7.54 -2.53 -4.56
N LYS A 144 -8.45 -2.45 -3.59
CA LYS A 144 -8.45 -1.49 -2.49
C LYS A 144 -7.96 -2.08 -1.16
N ARG A 145 -7.14 -3.16 -1.23
CA ARG A 145 -6.60 -3.80 -0.03
C ARG A 145 -5.95 -2.77 0.89
N SER A 146 -6.38 -2.75 2.14
CA SER A 146 -5.81 -1.93 3.19
C SER A 146 -5.28 -2.83 4.30
N LEU A 147 -4.19 -2.39 4.93
CA LEU A 147 -3.40 -3.21 5.83
C LEU A 147 -3.16 -2.46 7.14
N GLN A 148 -3.06 -3.21 8.23
CA GLN A 148 -2.57 -2.75 9.51
C GLN A 148 -1.39 -3.64 9.92
N ILE A 149 -0.34 -3.00 10.44
CA ILE A 149 0.86 -3.67 10.95
C ILE A 149 1.11 -3.13 12.36
N THR A 150 1.17 -4.00 13.33
CA THR A 150 1.32 -3.64 14.76
C THR A 150 2.71 -3.90 15.27
#